data_0acfaac99a687a785f18d33fa7dd4736
#
_entry.id   0acfaac99a687a785f18d33fa7dd4736
#
_cell.length_a   1.000
_cell.length_b   1.000
_cell.length_c   1.000
_cell.angle_alpha   90.00
_cell.angle_beta   90.00
_cell.angle_gamma   90.00
#
_symmetry.space_group_name_H-M   'P 1'
#
loop_
_entity.id
_entity.type
_entity.pdbx_description
1 polymer ?
#
loop_
_entity_poly.entity_id
_entity_poly.type
_entity_poly.pdbx_seq_one_letter_code
_entity_poly.pdbx_strand_id
1 'polypeptide(L)'
;MKILIELPTWLGDTVMTTPAIENLVKIIGNAEITLFGPMISVETLKNHPSVISTHIVDKNLINLYKTLKCLGHFDIFLSFRGSLRVKLIRLFISAERKYQFNTKKYINQHQVEKYNNFVNESLDIESSPGALLIHSNNLPKKHSTTLLGINPGESYGS
;
A
#
# COMPACT_ATOMS: atom_id res chain seq x y z
N MET A 1 -15.95 5.33 3.99
CA MET A 1 -15.20 5.97 2.87
C MET A 1 -14.47 4.89 2.10
N LYS A 2 -14.66 4.84 0.77
CA LYS A 2 -14.03 3.85 -0.12
C LYS A 2 -12.70 4.36 -0.66
N ILE A 3 -11.63 3.64 -0.36
CA ILE A 3 -10.27 4.05 -0.71
C ILE A 3 -9.61 2.98 -1.56
N LEU A 4 -9.12 3.37 -2.73
CA LEU A 4 -8.32 2.52 -3.58
C LEU A 4 -6.83 2.84 -3.37
N ILE A 5 -6.04 1.84 -3.00
CA ILE A 5 -4.60 2.01 -2.76
C ILE A 5 -3.79 1.16 -3.73
N GLU A 6 -2.94 1.81 -4.52
CA GLU A 6 -1.90 1.13 -5.31
C GLU A 6 -0.63 0.96 -4.48
N LEU A 7 -0.26 -0.29 -4.25
CA LEU A 7 0.89 -0.66 -3.45
C LEU A 7 2.22 -0.55 -4.22
N PRO A 8 3.34 -0.32 -3.53
CA PRO A 8 4.68 -0.38 -4.12
C PRO A 8 4.99 -1.74 -4.75
N THR A 9 6.04 -1.78 -5.57
CA THR A 9 6.47 -3.02 -6.24
C THR A 9 7.23 -3.95 -5.30
N TRP A 10 8.00 -3.39 -4.37
CA TRP A 10 8.90 -4.13 -3.51
C TRP A 10 8.29 -4.39 -2.14
N LEU A 11 8.56 -5.57 -1.58
CA LEU A 11 8.07 -5.98 -0.26
C LEU A 11 8.46 -4.97 0.83
N GLY A 12 9.73 -4.58 0.88
CA GLY A 12 10.23 -3.63 1.87
C GLY A 12 9.52 -2.28 1.80
N ASP A 13 9.34 -1.74 0.58
CA ASP A 13 8.57 -0.51 0.39
C ASP A 13 7.11 -0.67 0.84
N THR A 14 6.50 -1.81 0.57
CA THR A 14 5.13 -2.11 1.01
C THR A 14 5.02 -2.10 2.53
N VAL A 15 5.94 -2.74 3.23
CA VAL A 15 5.99 -2.70 4.71
C VAL A 15 6.15 -1.27 5.21
N MET A 16 6.98 -0.47 4.55
CA MET A 16 7.19 0.94 4.91
C MET A 16 5.97 1.85 4.65
N THR A 17 4.94 1.40 3.91
CA THR A 17 3.68 2.14 3.80
C THR A 17 2.76 1.95 5.00
N THR A 18 2.97 0.93 5.83
CA THR A 18 2.03 0.55 6.89
C THR A 18 1.73 1.67 7.88
N PRO A 19 2.69 2.46 8.39
CA PRO A 19 2.38 3.56 9.31
C PRO A 19 1.49 4.62 8.68
N ALA A 20 1.67 4.91 7.40
CA ALA A 20 0.84 5.87 6.67
C ALA A 20 -0.59 5.35 6.49
N ILE A 21 -0.76 4.05 6.21
CA ILE A 21 -2.07 3.41 6.09
C ILE A 21 -2.79 3.34 7.44
N GLU A 22 -2.07 3.02 8.53
CA GLU A 22 -2.63 3.03 9.88
C GLU A 22 -3.13 4.42 10.29
N ASN A 23 -2.34 5.46 10.01
CA ASN A 23 -2.74 6.85 10.28
C ASN A 23 -3.95 7.26 9.45
N LEU A 24 -3.98 6.91 8.17
CA LEU A 24 -5.13 7.14 7.30
C LEU A 24 -6.40 6.50 7.86
N VAL A 25 -6.34 5.23 8.24
CA VAL A 25 -7.48 4.49 8.79
C VAL A 25 -7.95 5.11 10.11
N LYS A 26 -7.01 5.43 11.00
CA LYS A 26 -7.29 6.05 12.31
C LYS A 26 -8.03 7.38 12.18
N ILE A 27 -7.63 8.21 11.21
CA ILE A 27 -8.21 9.54 11.02
C ILE A 27 -9.57 9.48 10.31
N ILE A 28 -9.71 8.61 9.33
CA ILE A 28 -10.97 8.44 8.59
C ILE A 28 -12.03 7.70 9.40
N GLY A 29 -11.62 6.82 10.32
CA GLY A 29 -12.49 6.00 11.16
C GLY A 29 -13.09 4.81 10.41
N ASN A 30 -14.00 5.03 9.47
CA ASN A 30 -14.66 3.98 8.67
C ASN A 30 -14.08 3.90 7.26
N ALA A 31 -12.80 3.53 7.15
CA ALA A 31 -12.14 3.32 5.86
C ALA A 31 -12.38 1.91 5.33
N GLU A 32 -12.89 1.80 4.11
CA GLU A 32 -13.01 0.57 3.33
C GLU A 32 -11.92 0.57 2.25
N ILE A 33 -10.88 -0.20 2.47
CA ILE A 33 -9.71 -0.20 1.60
C ILE A 33 -9.79 -1.33 0.58
N THR A 34 -9.63 -0.97 -0.68
CA THR A 34 -9.33 -1.91 -1.76
C THR A 34 -7.86 -1.75 -2.13
N LEU A 35 -7.10 -2.84 -2.03
CA LEU A 35 -5.69 -2.87 -2.40
C LEU A 35 -5.53 -3.41 -3.82
N PHE A 36 -4.62 -2.82 -4.60
CA PHE A 36 -4.15 -3.45 -5.81
C PHE A 36 -2.65 -3.24 -6.00
N GLY A 37 -2.01 -4.20 -6.67
CA GLY A 37 -0.56 -4.17 -6.89
C GLY A 37 0.02 -5.54 -7.21
N PRO A 38 1.35 -5.69 -7.17
CA PRO A 38 2.01 -6.98 -7.30
C PRO A 38 1.58 -7.96 -6.22
N MET A 39 1.58 -9.25 -6.54
CA MET A 39 1.17 -10.32 -5.63
C MET A 39 1.83 -10.21 -4.25
N ILE A 40 3.15 -10.06 -4.22
CA ILE A 40 3.90 -9.99 -2.95
C ILE A 40 3.46 -8.83 -2.06
N SER A 41 3.15 -7.68 -2.65
CA SER A 41 2.71 -6.48 -1.92
C SER A 41 1.28 -6.65 -1.40
N VAL A 42 0.39 -7.19 -2.23
CA VAL A 42 -1.01 -7.44 -1.85
C VAL A 42 -1.08 -8.48 -0.73
N GLU A 43 -0.37 -9.60 -0.86
CA GLU A 43 -0.32 -10.67 0.15
C GLU A 43 0.18 -10.17 1.51
N THR A 44 1.09 -9.19 1.51
CA THR A 44 1.64 -8.62 2.74
C THR A 44 0.59 -7.86 3.55
N LEU A 45 -0.34 -7.18 2.90
CA LEU A 45 -1.30 -6.29 3.57
C LEU A 45 -2.75 -6.76 3.50
N LYS A 46 -3.06 -7.88 2.84
CA LYS A 46 -4.44 -8.36 2.66
C LYS A 46 -5.21 -8.62 3.96
N ASN A 47 -4.50 -8.90 5.05
CA ASN A 47 -5.11 -9.20 6.35
C ASN A 47 -5.34 -7.95 7.21
N HIS A 48 -5.08 -6.77 6.70
CA HIS A 48 -5.36 -5.52 7.43
C HIS A 48 -6.87 -5.38 7.66
N PRO A 49 -7.34 -5.05 8.90
CA PRO A 49 -8.76 -5.03 9.25
C PRO A 49 -9.66 -4.18 8.35
N SER A 50 -9.13 -3.08 7.83
CA SER A 50 -9.88 -2.18 6.93
C SER A 50 -9.82 -2.60 5.46
N VAL A 51 -9.11 -3.67 5.10
CA VAL A 51 -9.05 -4.17 3.74
C VAL A 51 -10.25 -5.04 3.44
N ILE A 52 -11.09 -4.61 2.52
CA ILE A 52 -12.30 -5.31 2.11
C ILE A 52 -12.13 -6.07 0.78
N SER A 53 -11.17 -5.67 -0.04
CA SER A 53 -10.92 -6.31 -1.34
C SER A 53 -9.47 -6.15 -1.77
N THR A 54 -8.99 -7.12 -2.54
CA THR A 54 -7.62 -7.13 -3.06
C THR A 54 -7.59 -7.57 -4.51
N HIS A 55 -6.72 -6.92 -5.31
CA HIS A 55 -6.56 -7.23 -6.73
C HIS A 55 -5.07 -7.32 -7.09
N ILE A 56 -4.67 -8.50 -7.53
CA ILE A 56 -3.31 -8.73 -8.03
C ILE A 56 -3.26 -8.24 -9.48
N VAL A 57 -2.27 -7.42 -9.78
CA VAL A 57 -2.12 -6.80 -11.08
C VAL A 57 -0.83 -7.23 -11.74
N ASP A 58 -0.96 -7.82 -12.90
CA ASP A 58 0.15 -8.19 -13.76
C ASP A 58 0.76 -6.98 -14.50
N LYS A 59 1.90 -7.20 -15.14
CA LYS A 59 2.55 -6.19 -15.99
C LYS A 59 1.72 -5.86 -17.24
N ASN A 60 0.74 -6.69 -17.59
CA ASN A 60 -0.10 -6.54 -18.79
C ASN A 60 -1.11 -5.40 -18.60
N LEU A 61 -0.97 -4.36 -19.41
CA LEU A 61 -1.83 -3.15 -19.37
C LEU A 61 -3.29 -3.43 -19.72
N ILE A 62 -3.56 -4.41 -20.58
CA ILE A 62 -4.94 -4.76 -20.99
C ILE A 62 -5.70 -5.40 -19.83
N ASN A 63 -5.06 -6.32 -19.13
CA ASN A 63 -5.63 -6.96 -17.95
C ASN A 63 -5.84 -5.95 -16.82
N LEU A 64 -4.85 -5.08 -16.62
CA LEU A 64 -4.95 -3.97 -15.67
C LEU A 64 -6.15 -3.08 -15.96
N TYR A 65 -6.33 -2.65 -17.21
CA TYR A 65 -7.47 -1.81 -17.62
C TYR A 65 -8.82 -2.48 -17.34
N LYS A 66 -8.95 -3.78 -17.70
CA LYS A 66 -10.17 -4.55 -17.43
C LYS A 66 -10.45 -4.62 -15.93
N THR A 67 -9.44 -4.93 -15.12
CA THR A 67 -9.57 -4.98 -13.66
C THR A 67 -10.01 -3.62 -13.11
N LEU A 68 -9.35 -2.54 -13.48
CA LEU A 68 -9.66 -1.20 -12.97
C LEU A 68 -11.07 -0.74 -13.33
N LYS A 69 -11.58 -1.07 -14.52
CA LYS A 69 -12.97 -0.76 -14.90
C LYS A 69 -14.02 -1.49 -14.07
N CYS A 70 -13.70 -2.68 -13.56
CA CYS A 70 -14.61 -3.47 -12.74
C CYS A 70 -14.59 -3.08 -11.25
N LEU A 71 -13.65 -2.25 -10.80
CA LEU A 71 -13.51 -1.88 -9.39
C LEU A 71 -14.60 -0.94 -8.86
N GLY A 72 -15.34 -0.27 -9.77
CA GLY A 72 -16.37 0.70 -9.39
C GLY A 72 -15.81 2.08 -9.04
N HIS A 73 -16.54 2.81 -8.20
CA HIS A 73 -16.21 4.19 -7.82
C HIS A 73 -15.64 4.26 -6.40
N PHE A 74 -14.65 5.13 -6.21
CA PHE A 74 -13.97 5.38 -4.94
C PHE A 74 -14.03 6.86 -4.56
N ASP A 75 -13.97 7.14 -3.26
CA ASP A 75 -13.84 8.51 -2.78
C ASP A 75 -12.40 9.00 -2.98
N ILE A 76 -11.43 8.11 -2.73
CA ILE A 76 -10.01 8.44 -2.82
C ILE A 76 -9.23 7.32 -3.55
N PHE A 77 -8.33 7.75 -4.43
CA PHE A 77 -7.27 6.90 -4.96
C PHE A 77 -5.90 7.42 -4.49
N LEU A 78 -5.13 6.55 -3.86
CA LEU A 78 -3.76 6.79 -3.41
C LEU A 78 -2.81 5.81 -4.10
N SER A 79 -1.83 6.31 -4.85
CA SER A 79 -0.76 5.47 -5.38
C SER A 79 0.56 5.76 -4.65
N PHE A 80 1.11 4.75 -3.99
CA PHE A 80 2.44 4.80 -3.39
C PHE A 80 3.58 4.63 -4.42
N ARG A 81 3.26 4.71 -5.71
CA ARG A 81 4.23 4.55 -6.80
C ARG A 81 4.42 5.85 -7.57
N GLY A 82 5.68 6.22 -7.83
CA GLY A 82 6.05 7.43 -8.58
C GLY A 82 6.23 7.24 -10.10
N SER A 83 5.78 6.13 -10.69
CA SER A 83 6.06 5.80 -12.08
C SER A 83 5.12 6.49 -13.09
N LEU A 84 5.58 6.66 -14.34
CA LEU A 84 4.75 7.17 -15.44
C LEU A 84 3.53 6.29 -15.73
N ARG A 85 3.63 4.97 -15.50
CA ARG A 85 2.51 4.03 -15.62
C ARG A 85 1.33 4.43 -14.75
N VAL A 86 1.59 4.94 -13.56
CA VAL A 86 0.53 5.40 -12.64
C VAL A 86 -0.24 6.59 -13.21
N LYS A 87 0.42 7.47 -13.95
CA LYS A 87 -0.26 8.59 -14.62
C LYS A 87 -1.34 8.09 -15.59
N LEU A 88 -1.06 7.00 -16.32
CA LEU A 88 -2.05 6.37 -17.20
C LEU A 88 -3.16 5.67 -16.41
N ILE A 89 -2.79 4.94 -15.35
CA ILE A 89 -3.74 4.26 -14.46
C ILE A 89 -4.77 5.24 -13.89
N ARG A 90 -4.31 6.43 -13.46
CA ARG A 90 -5.19 7.49 -12.92
C ARG A 90 -6.30 7.93 -13.87
N LEU A 91 -6.11 7.81 -15.18
CA LEU A 91 -7.14 8.16 -16.17
C LEU A 91 -8.29 7.16 -16.19
N PHE A 92 -8.00 5.90 -15.87
CA PHE A 92 -8.99 4.81 -15.92
C PHE A 92 -9.68 4.53 -14.59
N ILE A 93 -9.12 4.99 -13.48
CA ILE A 93 -9.72 4.84 -12.16
C ILE A 93 -10.85 5.87 -11.99
N SER A 94 -12.02 5.39 -11.55
CA SER A 94 -13.13 6.24 -11.12
C SER A 94 -12.95 6.57 -9.64
N ALA A 95 -12.49 7.78 -9.34
CA ALA A 95 -12.36 8.29 -7.98
C ALA A 95 -12.51 9.81 -7.94
N GLU A 96 -13.09 10.34 -6.87
CA GLU A 96 -13.28 11.79 -6.69
C GLU A 96 -11.95 12.51 -6.53
N ARG A 97 -11.07 11.98 -5.68
CA ARG A 97 -9.74 12.53 -5.42
C ARG A 97 -8.67 11.49 -5.75
N LYS A 98 -7.63 11.91 -6.49
CA LYS A 98 -6.59 11.01 -7.00
C LYS A 98 -5.22 11.57 -6.69
N TYR A 99 -4.43 10.86 -5.91
CA TYR A 99 -3.10 11.27 -5.48
C TYR A 99 -2.05 10.25 -5.90
N GLN A 100 -0.88 10.75 -6.26
CA GLN A 100 0.25 9.93 -6.65
C GLN A 100 1.50 10.38 -5.92
N PHE A 101 2.22 9.45 -5.33
CA PHE A 101 3.48 9.68 -4.67
C PHE A 101 4.52 10.28 -5.63
N ASN A 102 5.16 11.37 -5.19
CA ASN A 102 6.24 12.01 -5.93
C ASN A 102 7.56 11.78 -5.20
N THR A 103 8.39 10.88 -5.73
CA THR A 103 9.69 10.52 -5.15
C THR A 103 10.66 11.70 -5.03
N LYS A 104 10.51 12.72 -5.89
CA LYS A 104 11.39 13.90 -5.91
C LYS A 104 11.02 14.95 -4.87
N LYS A 105 9.83 14.85 -4.26
CA LYS A 105 9.35 15.88 -3.32
C LYS A 105 9.97 15.74 -1.93
N TYR A 106 10.25 14.52 -1.50
CA TYR A 106 10.65 14.21 -0.12
C TYR A 106 12.12 13.82 -0.04
N ILE A 107 13.00 14.70 -0.52
CA ILE A 107 14.46 14.47 -0.52
C ILE A 107 14.95 14.46 0.94
N ASN A 108 15.93 13.61 1.24
CA ASN A 108 16.58 13.48 2.56
C ASN A 108 15.68 13.01 3.74
N GLN A 109 14.58 12.35 3.45
CA GLN A 109 13.75 11.72 4.47
C GLN A 109 13.82 10.19 4.38
N HIS A 110 13.56 9.50 5.48
CA HIS A 110 13.41 8.06 5.46
C HIS A 110 12.13 7.65 4.69
N GLN A 111 12.12 6.49 4.04
CA GLN A 111 11.00 6.10 3.18
C GLN A 111 9.66 6.03 3.91
N VAL A 112 9.66 5.63 5.17
CA VAL A 112 8.45 5.64 6.04
C VAL A 112 7.89 7.05 6.20
N GLU A 113 8.77 8.03 6.46
CA GLU A 113 8.38 9.44 6.59
C GLU A 113 7.84 9.99 5.29
N LYS A 114 8.49 9.66 4.15
CA LYS A 114 8.02 10.06 2.82
C LYS A 114 6.59 9.59 2.54
N TYR A 115 6.30 8.34 2.85
CA TYR A 115 4.95 7.79 2.64
C TYR A 115 3.93 8.41 3.59
N ASN A 116 4.31 8.64 4.85
CA ASN A 116 3.43 9.32 5.80
C ASN A 116 3.14 10.76 5.39
N ASN A 117 4.16 11.52 5.01
CA ASN A 117 4.01 12.90 4.56
C ASN A 117 3.19 13.00 3.26
N PHE A 118 3.34 12.03 2.35
CA PHE A 118 2.49 11.92 1.16
C PHE A 118 1.00 11.77 1.53
N VAL A 119 0.67 10.91 2.48
CA VAL A 119 -0.71 10.72 2.94
C VAL A 119 -1.20 11.97 3.67
N ASN A 120 -0.39 12.57 4.55
CA ASN A 120 -0.71 13.80 5.25
C ASN A 120 -1.10 14.93 4.28
N GLU A 121 -0.26 15.20 3.29
CA GLU A 121 -0.53 16.22 2.29
C GLU A 121 -1.72 15.91 1.39
N SER A 122 -1.91 14.62 1.05
CA SER A 122 -3.02 14.21 0.18
C SER A 122 -4.38 14.40 0.84
N LEU A 123 -4.43 14.29 2.16
CA LEU A 123 -5.67 14.33 2.93
C LEU A 123 -5.82 15.59 3.80
N ASP A 124 -4.83 16.49 3.76
CA ASP A 124 -4.76 17.69 4.61
C ASP A 124 -4.85 17.33 6.10
N ILE A 125 -4.00 16.39 6.52
CA ILE A 125 -3.92 15.89 7.89
C ILE A 125 -2.50 16.03 8.44
N GLU A 126 -2.36 15.98 9.75
CA GLU A 126 -1.06 15.96 10.43
C GLU A 126 -0.95 14.69 11.27
N SER A 127 0.05 13.86 10.94
CA SER A 127 0.37 12.66 11.70
C SER A 127 1.86 12.35 11.60
N SER A 128 2.40 11.78 12.68
CA SER A 128 3.74 11.19 12.67
C SER A 128 3.65 9.69 12.36
N PRO A 129 4.63 9.11 11.64
CA PRO A 129 4.61 7.69 11.37
C PRO A 129 4.79 6.89 12.67
N GLY A 130 3.94 5.89 12.86
CA GLY A 130 4.04 4.92 13.95
C GLY A 130 5.03 3.78 13.62
N ALA A 131 4.90 2.68 14.37
CA ALA A 131 5.66 1.45 14.11
C ALA A 131 5.20 0.79 12.80
N LEU A 132 6.09 0.02 12.19
CA LEU A 132 5.75 -0.88 11.08
C LEU A 132 4.82 -1.98 11.62
N LEU A 133 3.69 -2.22 10.95
CA LEU A 133 2.69 -3.18 11.39
C LEU A 133 2.20 -4.03 10.21
N ILE A 134 2.27 -5.35 10.39
CA ILE A 134 1.68 -6.32 9.46
C ILE A 134 0.65 -7.13 10.22
N HIS A 135 -0.59 -7.11 9.76
CA HIS A 135 -1.66 -7.93 10.31
C HIS A 135 -1.55 -9.36 9.78
N SER A 136 -1.56 -10.34 10.67
CA SER A 136 -1.52 -11.76 10.33
C SER A 136 -2.65 -12.52 11.02
N ASN A 137 -3.35 -13.32 10.25
CA ASN A 137 -4.38 -14.22 10.79
C ASN A 137 -3.75 -15.47 11.45
N ASN A 138 -2.48 -15.74 11.16
CA ASN A 138 -1.73 -16.85 11.74
C ASN A 138 -0.72 -16.32 12.75
N LEU A 139 -1.17 -16.07 13.98
CA LEU A 139 -0.21 -15.87 15.08
C LEU A 139 0.58 -17.16 15.26
N PRO A 140 1.92 -17.10 15.34
CA PRO A 140 2.72 -18.28 15.64
C PRO A 140 2.23 -18.89 16.95
N LYS A 141 1.95 -20.20 16.95
CA LYS A 141 1.64 -20.91 18.18
C LYS A 141 2.80 -20.69 19.15
N LYS A 142 2.49 -20.34 20.42
CA LYS A 142 3.50 -20.28 21.45
C LYS A 142 4.19 -21.65 21.52
N HIS A 143 5.43 -21.73 21.05
CA HIS A 143 6.21 -22.94 21.19
C HIS A 143 6.87 -22.95 22.58
N SER A 144 6.86 -24.12 23.23
CA SER A 144 7.57 -24.32 24.49
C SER A 144 9.09 -24.46 24.34
N THR A 145 9.55 -24.46 23.10
CA THR A 145 10.99 -24.62 22.75
C THR A 145 11.52 -23.33 22.13
N THR A 146 12.81 -23.11 22.30
CA THR A 146 13.53 -21.99 21.66
C THR A 146 13.48 -22.16 20.15
N LEU A 147 12.98 -21.13 19.45
CA LEU A 147 12.97 -21.08 17.98
C LEU A 147 14.16 -20.26 17.49
N LEU A 148 14.93 -20.83 16.58
CA LEU A 148 15.98 -20.14 15.86
C LEU A 148 15.50 -19.82 14.45
N GLY A 149 15.36 -18.52 14.13
CA GLY A 149 15.08 -18.05 12.78
C GLY A 149 16.39 -17.74 12.05
N ILE A 150 16.57 -18.32 10.87
CA ILE A 150 17.72 -18.04 10.01
C ILE A 150 17.21 -17.44 8.71
N ASN A 151 17.69 -16.24 8.39
CA ASN A 151 17.52 -15.65 7.07
C ASN A 151 18.83 -15.81 6.28
N PRO A 152 18.91 -16.72 5.31
CA PRO A 152 20.15 -17.01 4.59
C PRO A 152 20.60 -15.89 3.62
N GLY A 153 19.92 -14.76 3.63
CA GLY A 153 20.24 -13.63 2.77
C GLY A 153 19.37 -13.58 1.51
N GLU A 154 19.58 -12.53 0.74
CA GLU A 154 18.86 -12.26 -0.50
C GLU A 154 19.73 -12.66 -1.70
N SER A 155 19.16 -13.37 -2.66
CA SER A 155 19.84 -13.56 -3.94
C SER A 155 19.72 -12.27 -4.74
N TYR A 156 20.78 -11.47 -4.76
CA TYR A 156 20.91 -10.48 -5.81
C TYR A 156 21.13 -11.25 -7.13
N GLY A 157 20.12 -11.22 -7.98
CA GLY A 157 20.25 -11.76 -9.32
C GLY A 157 21.41 -11.06 -10.02
N SER A 158 22.39 -11.84 -10.43
CA SER A 158 23.46 -11.45 -11.34
C SER A 158 22.91 -11.08 -12.72
#